data_f24f365f26689bcf635dcda9ed839d62
#
_entry.id   f24f365f26689bcf635dcda9ed839d62
#
_cell.length_a   1.000
_cell.length_b   1.000
_cell.length_c   1.000
_cell.angle_alpha   90.00
_cell.angle_beta   90.00
_cell.angle_gamma   90.00
#
_symmetry.space_group_name_H-M   'P 1'
#
loop_
_entity.id
_entity.type
_entity.pdbx_description
1 polymer ?
#
loop_
_entity_poly.entity_id
_entity_poly.type
_entity_poly.pdbx_seq_one_letter_code
_entity_poly.pdbx_strand_id
1 'polypeptide(L)'
;MYLERLQLANFKNYEELDVDFSNNVNCLVGNNGVGKTNLLDALYYLSFCKSYFNPVDSQNIRLGADFFAIHGHYRLDDKQSAVQQLNNQQPTTNEVTVSCTLQRGQSKKLKYNKKNCTTFAEHIGRIPLVIVTPSDQNLIVGGSEVRRKFIDGIISQVDKSYLRQLLDYQKALEQRNKLLKQFYENRYFEEDSISVWDEQLVRYGEPIVAARKAFLDEFRPLFVKYYQLIHPDAQTTEPPTIGYETQFGEGTPTMAEQLKANYRRDAQLQYTTIGPHKEDLQFGIGEFAAKRFGSQGQQKTFLLALKLAQFEYIYAHLGSKPILLLDDVFDKLDMQRVSQLVLLVGSDRFGQVFITDTQQGRVESIFEQAPEMPHKIFRTENGELRTEN
;
A
#
# COMPACT_ATOMS: atom_id res chain seq x y z
N MET A 1 1.85 5.90 16.67
CA MET A 1 0.73 6.78 16.22
C MET A 1 -0.50 5.94 15.98
N TYR A 2 -1.68 6.41 16.36
CA TYR A 2 -2.95 5.76 16.07
C TYR A 2 -4.05 6.79 15.74
N LEU A 3 -5.05 6.37 14.96
CA LEU A 3 -6.24 7.15 14.67
C LEU A 3 -7.19 7.06 15.87
N GLU A 4 -7.46 8.19 16.52
CA GLU A 4 -8.37 8.28 17.63
C GLU A 4 -9.81 8.46 17.16
N ARG A 5 -10.04 9.36 16.18
CA ARG A 5 -11.38 9.70 15.69
C ARG A 5 -11.40 9.87 14.16
N LEU A 6 -12.45 9.38 13.53
CA LEU A 6 -12.72 9.56 12.11
C LEU A 6 -14.07 10.23 11.91
N GLN A 7 -14.08 11.24 11.03
CA GLN A 7 -15.30 11.90 10.59
C GLN A 7 -15.39 11.83 9.06
N LEU A 8 -16.54 11.41 8.56
CA LEU A 8 -16.87 11.32 7.14
C LEU A 8 -18.08 12.18 6.83
N ALA A 9 -18.08 12.81 5.66
CA ALA A 9 -19.25 13.43 5.06
C ALA A 9 -19.30 13.06 3.58
N ASN A 10 -20.42 12.49 3.14
CA ASN A 10 -20.72 12.10 1.75
C ASN A 10 -19.63 11.23 1.08
N PHE A 11 -19.01 10.33 1.84
CA PHE A 11 -17.98 9.43 1.31
C PHE A 11 -18.58 8.05 1.02
N LYS A 12 -18.64 7.66 -0.25
CA LYS A 12 -19.19 6.41 -0.75
C LYS A 12 -20.64 6.19 -0.27
N ASN A 13 -20.89 5.23 0.65
CA ASN A 13 -22.23 4.97 1.22
C ASN A 13 -22.48 5.76 2.51
N TYR A 14 -21.47 6.38 3.10
CA TYR A 14 -21.63 7.17 4.32
C TYR A 14 -22.11 8.58 3.99
N GLU A 15 -23.27 8.96 4.53
CA GLU A 15 -23.74 10.34 4.50
C GLU A 15 -22.99 11.18 5.52
N GLU A 16 -22.99 10.71 6.75
CA GLU A 16 -22.25 11.27 7.87
C GLU A 16 -21.79 10.13 8.77
N LEU A 17 -20.58 10.24 9.30
CA LEU A 17 -20.03 9.33 10.31
C LEU A 17 -19.14 10.12 11.24
N ASP A 18 -19.26 9.85 12.53
CA ASP A 18 -18.35 10.36 13.56
C ASP A 18 -18.09 9.24 14.58
N VAL A 19 -16.85 8.75 14.67
CA VAL A 19 -16.53 7.55 15.45
C VAL A 19 -15.16 7.61 16.09
N ASP A 20 -15.08 7.14 17.35
CA ASP A 20 -13.84 7.00 18.11
C ASP A 20 -13.39 5.54 18.16
N PHE A 21 -12.08 5.32 17.91
CA PHE A 21 -11.47 3.98 17.81
C PHE A 21 -10.66 3.62 19.06
N SER A 22 -10.41 2.32 19.23
CA SER A 22 -9.39 1.80 20.13
C SER A 22 -8.00 2.04 19.53
N ASN A 23 -7.01 2.26 20.37
CA ASN A 23 -5.61 2.39 19.96
C ASN A 23 -4.95 1.06 19.55
N ASN A 24 -5.63 -0.08 19.73
CA ASN A 24 -5.16 -1.40 19.35
C ASN A 24 -6.10 -2.01 18.30
N VAL A 25 -6.98 -2.94 18.64
CA VAL A 25 -7.80 -3.65 17.65
C VAL A 25 -9.19 -3.06 17.53
N ASN A 26 -9.63 -2.83 16.30
CA ASN A 26 -10.97 -2.34 15.94
C ASN A 26 -11.60 -3.33 14.95
N CYS A 27 -12.68 -3.98 15.36
CA CYS A 27 -13.38 -4.96 14.53
C CYS A 27 -14.68 -4.38 14.00
N LEU A 28 -14.85 -4.42 12.69
CA LEU A 28 -16.04 -4.01 11.99
C LEU A 28 -16.81 -5.26 11.54
N VAL A 29 -17.91 -5.58 12.21
CA VAL A 29 -18.71 -6.77 11.90
C VAL A 29 -20.05 -6.38 11.27
N GLY A 30 -20.55 -7.21 10.36
CA GLY A 30 -21.82 -6.99 9.68
C GLY A 30 -21.89 -7.66 8.32
N ASN A 31 -23.06 -7.64 7.70
CA ASN A 31 -23.30 -8.26 6.41
C ASN A 31 -22.43 -7.66 5.28
N ASN A 32 -22.38 -8.35 4.13
CA ASN A 32 -21.73 -7.79 2.96
C ASN A 32 -22.48 -6.55 2.44
N GLY A 33 -21.73 -5.56 1.91
CA GLY A 33 -22.31 -4.36 1.32
C GLY A 33 -22.72 -3.25 2.31
N VAL A 34 -22.63 -3.46 3.62
CA VAL A 34 -23.04 -2.45 4.63
C VAL A 34 -22.06 -1.28 4.78
N GLY A 35 -20.86 -1.36 4.20
CA GLY A 35 -19.89 -0.25 4.19
C GLY A 35 -18.55 -0.50 4.91
N LYS A 36 -18.32 -1.68 5.51
CA LYS A 36 -17.07 -2.00 6.22
C LYS A 36 -15.82 -1.68 5.41
N THR A 37 -15.72 -2.20 4.20
CA THR A 37 -14.62 -1.91 3.24
C THR A 37 -14.53 -0.42 2.90
N ASN A 38 -15.65 0.29 2.83
CA ASN A 38 -15.65 1.72 2.54
C ASN A 38 -15.04 2.55 3.68
N LEU A 39 -15.23 2.11 4.92
CA LEU A 39 -14.57 2.73 6.07
C LEU A 39 -13.05 2.50 6.02
N LEU A 40 -12.60 1.28 5.74
CA LEU A 40 -11.17 1.01 5.56
C LEU A 40 -10.58 1.84 4.42
N ASP A 41 -11.34 2.04 3.34
CA ASP A 41 -10.89 2.88 2.23
C ASP A 41 -10.78 4.37 2.62
N ALA A 42 -11.61 4.87 3.54
CA ALA A 42 -11.44 6.22 4.08
C ALA A 42 -10.12 6.36 4.86
N LEU A 43 -9.73 5.35 5.65
CA LEU A 43 -8.44 5.31 6.34
C LEU A 43 -7.27 5.27 5.33
N TYR A 44 -7.40 4.43 4.32
CA TYR A 44 -6.41 4.37 3.23
C TYR A 44 -6.29 5.72 2.50
N TYR A 45 -7.43 6.38 2.27
CA TYR A 45 -7.47 7.69 1.62
C TYR A 45 -6.72 8.76 2.41
N LEU A 46 -6.82 8.76 3.74
CA LEU A 46 -6.06 9.68 4.60
C LEU A 46 -4.56 9.43 4.56
N SER A 47 -4.10 8.20 4.29
CA SER A 47 -2.70 7.84 4.17
C SER A 47 -2.13 8.10 2.76
N PHE A 48 -2.85 7.69 1.72
CA PHE A 48 -2.36 7.67 0.33
C PHE A 48 -3.00 8.74 -0.57
N CYS A 49 -3.90 9.55 -0.07
CA CYS A 49 -4.62 10.59 -0.82
C CYS A 49 -5.40 10.05 -2.04
N LYS A 50 -5.75 8.79 -2.05
CA LYS A 50 -6.52 8.11 -3.09
C LYS A 50 -7.24 6.90 -2.52
N SER A 51 -8.32 6.47 -3.20
CA SER A 51 -8.97 5.21 -2.88
C SER A 51 -8.06 4.02 -3.25
N TYR A 52 -8.12 2.95 -2.45
CA TYR A 52 -7.51 1.67 -2.77
C TYR A 52 -8.30 0.93 -3.86
N PHE A 53 -9.63 1.02 -3.78
CA PHE A 53 -10.55 0.24 -4.61
C PHE A 53 -11.01 0.97 -5.87
N ASN A 54 -11.05 2.31 -5.85
CA ASN A 54 -11.58 3.10 -6.96
C ASN A 54 -10.57 4.17 -7.40
N PRO A 55 -10.00 4.05 -8.60
CA PRO A 55 -8.99 5.00 -9.09
C PRO A 55 -9.56 6.38 -9.45
N VAL A 56 -10.90 6.51 -9.62
CA VAL A 56 -11.56 7.75 -10.01
C VAL A 56 -12.07 8.47 -8.76
N ASP A 57 -11.41 9.54 -8.37
CA ASP A 57 -11.72 10.28 -7.14
C ASP A 57 -13.18 10.71 -7.01
N SER A 58 -13.81 11.20 -8.10
CA SER A 58 -15.20 11.67 -8.10
C SER A 58 -16.23 10.56 -7.85
N GLN A 59 -15.88 9.30 -8.09
CA GLN A 59 -16.74 8.15 -7.81
C GLN A 59 -16.75 7.76 -6.32
N ASN A 60 -15.89 8.38 -5.51
CA ASN A 60 -15.93 8.21 -4.05
C ASN A 60 -16.88 9.22 -3.37
N ILE A 61 -17.44 10.18 -4.12
CA ILE A 61 -18.51 11.05 -3.64
C ILE A 61 -19.82 10.25 -3.61
N ARG A 62 -20.56 10.35 -2.50
CA ARG A 62 -21.86 9.69 -2.31
C ARG A 62 -22.81 10.06 -3.45
N LEU A 63 -23.62 9.10 -3.87
CA LEU A 63 -24.60 9.33 -4.91
C LEU A 63 -25.61 10.45 -4.49
N GLY A 64 -25.77 11.43 -5.34
CA GLY A 64 -26.62 12.59 -5.05
C GLY A 64 -25.92 13.75 -4.33
N ALA A 65 -24.65 13.58 -3.91
CA ALA A 65 -23.87 14.65 -3.29
C ALA A 65 -22.88 15.29 -4.28
N ASP A 66 -22.43 16.51 -3.95
CA ASP A 66 -21.49 17.28 -4.76
C ASP A 66 -20.05 17.23 -4.23
N PHE A 67 -19.84 16.75 -3.02
CA PHE A 67 -18.54 16.68 -2.37
C PHE A 67 -18.42 15.50 -1.44
N PHE A 68 -17.20 15.14 -1.06
CA PHE A 68 -16.93 14.38 0.15
C PHE A 68 -15.89 15.09 1.03
N ALA A 69 -15.92 14.76 2.33
CA ALA A 69 -14.89 15.12 3.29
C ALA A 69 -14.55 13.94 4.18
N ILE A 70 -13.24 13.75 4.43
CA ILE A 70 -12.68 12.76 5.35
C ILE A 70 -11.79 13.52 6.32
N HIS A 71 -12.01 13.37 7.63
CA HIS A 71 -11.20 13.98 8.69
C HIS A 71 -10.73 12.91 9.66
N GLY A 72 -9.42 12.80 9.86
CA GLY A 72 -8.81 11.91 10.84
C GLY A 72 -8.10 12.70 11.93
N HIS A 73 -8.34 12.34 13.18
CA HIS A 73 -7.63 12.83 14.36
C HIS A 73 -6.73 11.71 14.87
N TYR A 74 -5.42 11.96 14.88
CA TYR A 74 -4.40 10.99 15.26
C TYR A 74 -3.70 11.41 16.53
N ARG A 75 -3.34 10.44 17.36
CA ARG A 75 -2.41 10.62 18.48
C ARG A 75 -1.05 10.04 18.15
N LEU A 76 -0.01 10.79 18.49
CA LEU A 76 1.37 10.36 18.38
C LEU A 76 1.80 9.63 19.66
N ASP A 77 2.65 8.61 19.50
CA ASP A 77 3.33 7.98 20.62
C ASP A 77 4.43 8.93 21.15
N ASP A 78 4.79 8.81 22.43
CA ASP A 78 5.76 9.71 23.09
C ASP A 78 7.09 9.85 22.34
N LYS A 79 7.59 8.76 21.74
CA LYS A 79 8.82 8.77 20.93
C LYS A 79 8.70 9.61 19.65
N GLN A 80 7.54 9.58 19.01
CA GLN A 80 7.27 10.37 17.80
C GLN A 80 7.08 11.84 18.11
N SER A 81 6.45 12.15 19.24
CA SER A 81 6.31 13.50 19.74
C SER A 81 7.68 14.15 19.95
N ALA A 82 8.63 13.43 20.54
CA ALA A 82 9.99 13.92 20.77
C ALA A 82 10.76 14.21 19.46
N VAL A 83 10.63 13.36 18.44
CA VAL A 83 11.28 13.55 17.11
C VAL A 83 10.67 14.74 16.36
N GLN A 84 9.35 14.93 16.42
CA GLN A 84 8.70 16.08 15.80
C GLN A 84 9.01 17.40 16.51
N GLN A 85 9.21 17.37 17.83
CA GLN A 85 9.62 18.53 18.61
C GLN A 85 11.04 19.02 18.24
N LEU A 86 11.95 18.11 17.94
CA LEU A 86 13.33 18.46 17.52
C LEU A 86 13.36 19.09 16.11
N ASN A 87 12.38 18.81 15.27
CA ASN A 87 12.36 19.25 13.87
C ASN A 87 11.43 20.45 13.60
N ASN A 88 10.57 20.85 14.53
CA ASN A 88 9.63 21.95 14.36
C ASN A 88 9.46 22.77 15.65
N GLN A 89 9.71 24.06 15.56
CA GLN A 89 9.48 25.06 16.65
C GLN A 89 7.97 25.32 16.89
N GLN A 90 7.09 24.32 16.96
CA GLN A 90 5.66 24.50 17.20
C GLN A 90 5.19 23.82 18.50
N PRO A 91 4.14 24.35 19.16
CA PRO A 91 3.68 23.88 20.45
C PRO A 91 3.23 22.42 20.41
N THR A 92 3.61 21.72 21.42
CA THR A 92 3.56 20.29 21.68
C THR A 92 2.14 19.77 21.93
N THR A 93 1.37 19.57 20.90
CA THR A 93 0.23 18.68 21.00
C THR A 93 0.61 17.33 20.40
N ASN A 94 0.44 16.25 21.16
CA ASN A 94 0.60 14.88 20.64
C ASN A 94 -0.50 14.52 19.63
N GLU A 95 -1.15 15.51 19.04
CA GLU A 95 -2.28 15.37 18.15
C GLU A 95 -1.92 15.83 16.74
N VAL A 96 -2.33 15.04 15.76
CA VAL A 96 -2.20 15.33 14.34
C VAL A 96 -3.59 15.24 13.70
N THR A 97 -3.95 16.23 12.90
CA THR A 97 -5.18 16.19 12.10
C THR A 97 -4.86 16.09 10.62
N VAL A 98 -5.55 15.18 9.93
CA VAL A 98 -5.46 15.06 8.48
C VAL A 98 -6.86 15.16 7.90
N SER A 99 -7.01 15.98 6.88
CA SER A 99 -8.30 16.09 6.18
C SER A 99 -8.12 16.05 4.68
N CYS A 100 -8.98 15.31 4.01
CA CYS A 100 -9.05 15.24 2.56
C CYS A 100 -10.47 15.62 2.12
N THR A 101 -10.59 16.57 1.20
CA THR A 101 -11.87 17.03 0.66
C THR A 101 -11.82 17.07 -0.86
N LEU A 102 -12.90 16.68 -1.49
CA LEU A 102 -13.09 16.79 -2.93
C LEU A 102 -14.49 17.33 -3.23
N GLN A 103 -14.59 18.32 -4.08
CA GLN A 103 -15.82 18.80 -4.67
C GLN A 103 -15.83 18.46 -6.17
N ARG A 104 -17.00 18.09 -6.73
CA ARG A 104 -17.13 17.80 -8.16
C ARG A 104 -16.61 18.95 -9.01
N GLY A 105 -15.81 18.61 -10.01
CA GLY A 105 -15.21 19.62 -10.90
C GLY A 105 -14.06 20.43 -10.32
N GLN A 106 -13.66 20.17 -9.07
CA GLN A 106 -12.52 20.82 -8.43
C GLN A 106 -11.38 19.84 -8.15
N SER A 107 -10.19 20.38 -7.93
CA SER A 107 -9.04 19.61 -7.47
C SER A 107 -9.19 19.24 -5.99
N LYS A 108 -8.78 18.03 -5.67
CA LYS A 108 -8.73 17.49 -4.32
C LYS A 108 -7.81 18.32 -3.43
N LYS A 109 -8.23 18.57 -2.19
CA LYS A 109 -7.47 19.32 -1.18
C LYS A 109 -7.12 18.41 -0.02
N LEU A 110 -5.85 18.42 0.36
CA LEU A 110 -5.33 17.72 1.52
C LEU A 110 -4.74 18.72 2.50
N LYS A 111 -5.09 18.58 3.79
CA LYS A 111 -4.50 19.37 4.87
C LYS A 111 -3.89 18.44 5.92
N TYR A 112 -2.72 18.82 6.40
CA TYR A 112 -2.04 18.21 7.54
C TYR A 112 -1.86 19.28 8.61
N ASN A 113 -2.39 19.07 9.81
CA ASN A 113 -2.43 20.07 10.90
C ASN A 113 -2.98 21.42 10.41
N LYS A 114 -4.13 21.39 9.72
CA LYS A 114 -4.82 22.56 9.14
C LYS A 114 -4.05 23.28 8.01
N LYS A 115 -2.80 22.91 7.71
CA LYS A 115 -2.00 23.48 6.59
C LYS A 115 -2.23 22.67 5.33
N ASN A 116 -2.43 23.36 4.19
CA ASN A 116 -2.53 22.70 2.89
C ASN A 116 -1.21 22.01 2.56
N CYS A 117 -1.28 20.74 2.13
CA CYS A 117 -0.14 20.09 1.50
C CYS A 117 0.05 20.62 0.08
N THR A 118 1.27 20.98 -0.28
CA THR A 118 1.60 21.50 -1.63
C THR A 118 1.52 20.39 -2.66
N THR A 119 1.96 19.18 -2.31
CA THR A 119 1.83 17.99 -3.15
C THR A 119 1.39 16.79 -2.31
N PHE A 120 0.71 15.83 -2.94
CA PHE A 120 0.34 14.58 -2.27
C PHE A 120 1.57 13.73 -1.93
N ALA A 121 2.64 13.82 -2.72
CA ALA A 121 3.90 13.12 -2.48
C ALA A 121 4.56 13.50 -1.13
N GLU A 122 4.40 14.74 -0.68
CA GLU A 122 4.89 15.16 0.64
C GLU A 122 4.18 14.47 1.80
N HIS A 123 2.94 14.05 1.59
CA HIS A 123 2.12 13.40 2.61
C HIS A 123 2.38 11.91 2.73
N ILE A 124 2.66 11.22 1.61
CA ILE A 124 2.92 9.76 1.61
C ILE A 124 3.97 9.41 2.67
N GLY A 125 3.68 8.41 3.51
CA GLY A 125 4.54 7.94 4.62
C GLY A 125 4.46 8.76 5.91
N ARG A 126 3.70 9.88 5.97
CA ARG A 126 3.41 10.58 7.24
C ARG A 126 2.48 9.77 8.13
N ILE A 127 1.53 9.06 7.51
CA ILE A 127 0.65 8.10 8.17
C ILE A 127 0.92 6.74 7.50
N PRO A 128 1.90 5.97 8.00
CA PRO A 128 2.22 4.70 7.41
C PRO A 128 1.06 3.72 7.59
N LEU A 129 0.74 3.00 6.52
CA LEU A 129 -0.41 2.11 6.49
C LEU A 129 -0.14 0.90 5.60
N VAL A 130 -0.63 -0.25 6.05
CA VAL A 130 -0.66 -1.51 5.29
C VAL A 130 -2.09 -1.98 5.19
N ILE A 131 -2.54 -2.32 4.00
CA ILE A 131 -3.86 -2.91 3.76
C ILE A 131 -3.73 -4.31 3.17
N VAL A 132 -4.56 -5.21 3.65
CA VAL A 132 -4.74 -6.57 3.12
C VAL A 132 -6.19 -6.72 2.69
N THR A 133 -6.40 -7.11 1.45
CA THR A 133 -7.76 -7.27 0.88
C THR A 133 -7.83 -8.58 0.06
N PRO A 134 -9.02 -9.10 -0.23
CA PRO A 134 -9.18 -10.23 -1.14
C PRO A 134 -8.58 -9.98 -2.54
N SER A 135 -8.61 -8.74 -3.03
CA SER A 135 -8.06 -8.37 -4.34
C SER A 135 -6.54 -8.43 -4.40
N ASP A 136 -5.85 -8.45 -3.27
CA ASP A 136 -4.40 -8.59 -3.21
C ASP A 136 -3.91 -9.97 -3.72
N GLN A 137 -4.80 -10.94 -3.90
CA GLN A 137 -4.46 -12.19 -4.59
C GLN A 137 -3.88 -11.92 -5.99
N ASN A 138 -4.22 -10.77 -6.60
CA ASN A 138 -3.61 -10.31 -7.84
C ASN A 138 -2.09 -10.06 -7.77
N LEU A 139 -1.51 -9.92 -6.58
CA LEU A 139 -0.05 -9.91 -6.43
C LEU A 139 0.58 -11.22 -6.90
N ILE A 140 -0.09 -12.33 -6.60
CA ILE A 140 0.39 -13.67 -6.97
C ILE A 140 0.00 -14.02 -8.41
N VAL A 141 -1.29 -13.88 -8.75
CA VAL A 141 -1.81 -14.36 -10.03
C VAL A 141 -1.77 -13.35 -11.17
N GLY A 142 -1.67 -12.06 -10.83
CA GLY A 142 -1.69 -10.95 -11.78
C GLY A 142 -0.37 -10.72 -12.52
N GLY A 143 -0.32 -9.64 -13.29
CA GLY A 143 0.86 -9.24 -14.06
C GLY A 143 1.91 -8.50 -13.25
N SER A 144 3.06 -8.25 -13.90
CA SER A 144 4.21 -7.54 -13.29
C SER A 144 3.88 -6.13 -12.80
N GLU A 145 2.93 -5.45 -13.41
CA GLU A 145 2.52 -4.10 -12.99
C GLU A 145 2.02 -4.06 -11.55
N VAL A 146 1.22 -5.07 -11.13
CA VAL A 146 0.69 -5.15 -9.76
C VAL A 146 1.83 -5.35 -8.76
N ARG A 147 2.80 -6.20 -9.09
CA ARG A 147 3.96 -6.47 -8.24
C ARG A 147 4.90 -5.27 -8.15
N ARG A 148 5.13 -4.54 -9.25
CA ARG A 148 5.88 -3.27 -9.22
C ARG A 148 5.18 -2.23 -8.35
N LYS A 149 3.86 -2.04 -8.51
CA LYS A 149 3.09 -1.12 -7.66
C LYS A 149 3.18 -1.48 -6.18
N PHE A 150 3.27 -2.76 -5.85
CA PHE A 150 3.43 -3.22 -4.47
C PHE A 150 4.77 -2.77 -3.90
N ILE A 151 5.91 -3.08 -4.54
CA ILE A 151 7.23 -2.67 -4.03
C ILE A 151 7.40 -1.15 -4.06
N ASP A 152 6.97 -0.49 -5.12
CA ASP A 152 7.06 0.98 -5.24
C ASP A 152 6.23 1.66 -4.14
N GLY A 153 5.06 1.10 -3.80
CA GLY A 153 4.21 1.58 -2.71
C GLY A 153 4.85 1.43 -1.33
N ILE A 154 5.65 0.39 -1.10
CA ILE A 154 6.38 0.19 0.16
C ILE A 154 7.54 1.18 0.26
N ILE A 155 8.42 1.19 -0.75
CA ILE A 155 9.61 2.05 -0.75
C ILE A 155 9.21 3.52 -0.69
N SER A 156 8.16 3.93 -1.41
CA SER A 156 7.66 5.32 -1.41
C SER A 156 7.16 5.80 -0.05
N GLN A 157 6.73 4.92 0.84
CA GLN A 157 6.33 5.32 2.19
C GLN A 157 7.54 5.67 3.07
N VAL A 158 8.68 5.03 2.85
CA VAL A 158 9.88 5.17 3.68
C VAL A 158 10.93 6.09 3.06
N ASP A 159 10.95 6.22 1.74
CA ASP A 159 11.92 7.03 1.01
C ASP A 159 11.26 8.07 0.09
N LYS A 160 11.33 9.34 0.50
CA LYS A 160 10.80 10.48 -0.26
C LYS A 160 11.58 10.74 -1.57
N SER A 161 12.88 10.42 -1.59
CA SER A 161 13.72 10.58 -2.78
C SER A 161 13.29 9.58 -3.84
N TYR A 162 13.09 8.32 -3.43
CA TYR A 162 12.57 7.27 -4.30
C TYR A 162 11.23 7.65 -4.94
N LEU A 163 10.26 8.12 -4.13
CA LEU A 163 8.96 8.54 -4.64
C LEU A 163 9.09 9.66 -5.68
N ARG A 164 9.96 10.63 -5.44
CA ARG A 164 10.22 11.75 -6.39
C ARG A 164 10.82 11.22 -7.69
N GLN A 165 11.86 10.36 -7.59
CA GLN A 165 12.50 9.74 -8.75
C GLN A 165 11.50 8.90 -9.55
N LEU A 166 10.63 8.14 -8.88
CA LEU A 166 9.59 7.33 -9.54
C LEU A 166 8.61 8.19 -10.33
N LEU A 167 8.16 9.30 -9.75
CA LEU A 167 7.25 10.24 -10.44
C LEU A 167 7.90 10.92 -11.63
N ASP A 168 9.16 11.33 -11.50
CA ASP A 168 9.90 11.98 -12.59
C ASP A 168 10.28 10.98 -13.69
N TYR A 169 10.62 9.73 -13.32
CA TYR A 169 10.78 8.63 -14.28
C TYR A 169 9.51 8.37 -15.09
N GLN A 170 8.35 8.32 -14.44
CA GLN A 170 7.08 8.10 -15.12
C GLN A 170 6.75 9.22 -16.12
N LYS A 171 7.03 10.47 -15.76
CA LYS A 171 6.85 11.61 -16.68
C LYS A 171 7.80 11.50 -17.89
N ALA A 172 9.08 11.21 -17.66
CA ALA A 172 10.04 11.06 -18.74
C ALA A 172 9.65 9.90 -19.68
N LEU A 173 9.21 8.77 -19.12
CA LEU A 173 8.74 7.61 -19.87
C LEU A 173 7.52 7.95 -20.74
N GLU A 174 6.56 8.70 -20.20
CA GLU A 174 5.38 9.14 -20.93
C GLU A 174 5.76 10.05 -22.12
N GLN A 175 6.67 11.00 -21.91
CA GLN A 175 7.12 11.90 -22.99
C GLN A 175 7.91 11.15 -24.05
N ARG A 176 8.82 10.26 -23.65
CA ARG A 176 9.55 9.40 -24.61
C ARG A 176 8.60 8.55 -25.45
N ASN A 177 7.60 7.93 -24.82
CA ASN A 177 6.62 7.12 -25.55
C ASN A 177 5.73 7.98 -26.50
N LYS A 178 5.39 9.22 -26.13
CA LYS A 178 4.71 10.15 -27.06
C LYS A 178 5.58 10.46 -28.28
N LEU A 179 6.87 10.70 -28.06
CA LEU A 179 7.82 10.97 -29.14
C LEU A 179 7.98 9.76 -30.07
N LEU A 180 8.10 8.55 -29.51
CA LEU A 180 8.14 7.31 -30.31
C LEU A 180 6.91 7.12 -31.20
N LYS A 181 5.71 7.44 -30.71
CA LYS A 181 4.47 7.43 -31.50
C LYS A 181 4.54 8.45 -32.65
N GLN A 182 4.99 9.68 -32.38
CA GLN A 182 5.17 10.71 -33.41
C GLN A 182 6.15 10.29 -34.48
N PHE A 183 7.28 9.68 -34.10
CA PHE A 183 8.25 9.15 -35.06
C PHE A 183 7.65 8.07 -35.98
N TYR A 184 6.85 7.17 -35.41
CA TYR A 184 6.19 6.13 -36.17
C TYR A 184 5.16 6.72 -37.16
N GLU A 185 4.32 7.66 -36.71
CA GLU A 185 3.29 8.31 -37.53
C GLU A 185 3.90 9.12 -38.68
N ASN A 186 4.98 9.86 -38.39
CA ASN A 186 5.66 10.71 -39.35
C ASN A 186 6.68 9.98 -40.22
N ARG A 187 6.92 8.69 -39.99
CA ARG A 187 7.97 7.87 -40.63
C ARG A 187 9.36 8.52 -40.58
N TYR A 188 9.66 9.18 -39.50
CA TYR A 188 10.89 9.92 -39.25
C TYR A 188 11.39 9.58 -37.85
N PHE A 189 12.71 9.50 -37.68
CA PHE A 189 13.34 9.23 -36.39
C PHE A 189 14.48 10.23 -36.17
N GLU A 190 14.45 10.91 -35.04
CA GLU A 190 15.47 11.90 -34.67
C GLU A 190 16.12 11.50 -33.33
N GLU A 191 17.40 11.09 -33.44
CA GLU A 191 18.16 10.59 -32.30
C GLU A 191 18.38 11.66 -31.22
N ASP A 192 18.66 12.90 -31.62
CA ASP A 192 18.92 14.01 -30.69
C ASP A 192 17.72 14.33 -29.83
N SER A 193 16.50 14.31 -30.39
CA SER A 193 15.27 14.57 -29.65
C SER A 193 14.94 13.48 -28.63
N ILE A 194 15.20 12.20 -28.93
CA ILE A 194 14.91 11.12 -28.01
C ILE A 194 15.98 10.97 -26.93
N SER A 195 17.24 11.32 -27.24
CA SER A 195 18.35 11.22 -26.28
C SER A 195 18.14 12.04 -25.02
N VAL A 196 17.46 13.20 -25.12
CA VAL A 196 17.10 14.05 -23.97
C VAL A 196 16.23 13.29 -22.96
N TRP A 197 15.31 12.45 -23.46
CA TRP A 197 14.46 11.62 -22.59
C TRP A 197 15.18 10.39 -22.09
N ASP A 198 16.11 9.84 -22.87
CA ASP A 198 16.95 8.73 -22.44
C ASP A 198 17.85 9.12 -21.26
N GLU A 199 18.47 10.30 -21.31
CA GLU A 199 19.23 10.84 -20.18
C GLU A 199 18.40 10.95 -18.91
N GLN A 200 17.14 11.41 -19.03
CA GLN A 200 16.23 11.48 -17.89
C GLN A 200 15.81 10.08 -17.39
N LEU A 201 15.54 9.14 -18.30
CA LEU A 201 15.21 7.76 -17.92
C LEU A 201 16.38 7.09 -17.21
N VAL A 202 17.61 7.29 -17.65
CA VAL A 202 18.82 6.79 -16.98
C VAL A 202 18.96 7.44 -15.61
N ARG A 203 18.92 8.77 -15.55
CA ARG A 203 19.08 9.56 -14.31
C ARG A 203 18.14 9.12 -13.21
N TYR A 204 16.86 8.84 -13.52
CA TYR A 204 15.86 8.45 -12.54
C TYR A 204 15.72 6.93 -12.43
N GLY A 205 15.95 6.19 -13.51
CA GLY A 205 15.74 4.74 -13.57
C GLY A 205 16.80 3.94 -12.83
N GLU A 206 18.07 4.29 -12.95
CA GLU A 206 19.15 3.58 -12.25
C GLU A 206 19.01 3.62 -10.72
N PRO A 207 18.73 4.77 -10.08
CA PRO A 207 18.43 4.81 -8.66
C PRO A 207 17.21 3.98 -8.26
N ILE A 208 16.16 3.91 -9.09
CA ILE A 208 14.98 3.07 -8.84
C ILE A 208 15.38 1.59 -8.81
N VAL A 209 16.17 1.13 -9.79
CA VAL A 209 16.65 -0.26 -9.84
C VAL A 209 17.51 -0.59 -8.61
N ALA A 210 18.44 0.31 -8.24
CA ALA A 210 19.31 0.15 -7.08
C ALA A 210 18.48 0.06 -5.77
N ALA A 211 17.52 0.95 -5.59
CA ALA A 211 16.65 0.97 -4.41
C ALA A 211 15.79 -0.30 -4.31
N ARG A 212 15.25 -0.82 -5.43
CA ARG A 212 14.48 -2.07 -5.45
C ARG A 212 15.34 -3.28 -5.07
N LYS A 213 16.59 -3.35 -5.54
CA LYS A 213 17.53 -4.41 -5.14
C LYS A 213 17.80 -4.36 -3.64
N ALA A 214 18.19 -3.19 -3.12
CA ALA A 214 18.43 -3.00 -1.69
C ALA A 214 17.20 -3.35 -0.84
N PHE A 215 16.01 -2.89 -1.25
CA PHE A 215 14.75 -3.26 -0.62
C PHE A 215 14.57 -4.78 -0.55
N LEU A 216 14.79 -5.50 -1.64
CA LEU A 216 14.57 -6.95 -1.69
C LEU A 216 15.55 -7.72 -0.80
N ASP A 217 16.78 -7.24 -0.65
CA ASP A 217 17.77 -7.87 0.22
C ASP A 217 17.35 -7.82 1.69
N GLU A 218 16.73 -6.71 2.13
CA GLU A 218 16.19 -6.57 3.47
C GLU A 218 14.80 -7.24 3.63
N PHE A 219 13.97 -7.21 2.59
CA PHE A 219 12.59 -7.67 2.65
C PHE A 219 12.46 -9.20 2.63
N ARG A 220 13.31 -9.91 1.87
CA ARG A 220 13.27 -11.39 1.77
C ARG A 220 13.35 -12.10 3.12
N PRO A 221 14.30 -11.79 4.02
CA PRO A 221 14.35 -12.44 5.33
C PRO A 221 13.12 -12.15 6.18
N LEU A 222 12.54 -10.96 6.11
CA LEU A 222 11.30 -10.63 6.81
C LEU A 222 10.12 -11.45 6.26
N PHE A 223 10.04 -11.59 4.95
CA PHE A 223 9.00 -12.38 4.31
C PHE A 223 9.09 -13.87 4.70
N VAL A 224 10.27 -14.47 4.65
CA VAL A 224 10.47 -15.86 5.06
C VAL A 224 10.08 -16.07 6.53
N LYS A 225 10.49 -15.17 7.41
CA LYS A 225 10.12 -15.17 8.84
C LYS A 225 8.61 -15.22 9.05
N TYR A 226 7.86 -14.31 8.38
CA TYR A 226 6.40 -14.29 8.55
C TYR A 226 5.70 -15.46 7.87
N TYR A 227 6.20 -15.96 6.77
CA TYR A 227 5.66 -17.16 6.16
C TYR A 227 5.76 -18.38 7.08
N GLN A 228 6.92 -18.58 7.72
CA GLN A 228 7.14 -19.65 8.70
C GLN A 228 6.28 -19.46 9.96
N LEU A 229 6.07 -18.21 10.40
CA LEU A 229 5.25 -17.92 11.58
C LEU A 229 3.77 -18.27 11.36
N ILE A 230 3.24 -18.02 10.15
CA ILE A 230 1.84 -18.32 9.81
C ILE A 230 1.64 -19.80 9.43
N HIS A 231 2.69 -20.45 8.92
CA HIS A 231 2.64 -21.85 8.48
C HIS A 231 3.79 -22.64 9.09
N PRO A 232 3.71 -23.00 10.38
CA PRO A 232 4.80 -23.70 11.09
C PRO A 232 5.21 -25.03 10.44
N ASP A 233 4.26 -25.75 9.83
CA ASP A 233 4.51 -27.07 9.20
C ASP A 233 5.28 -26.95 7.86
N ALA A 234 5.34 -25.77 7.24
CA ALA A 234 6.09 -25.53 5.98
C ALA A 234 7.61 -25.36 6.19
N GLN A 235 8.10 -25.51 7.42
CA GLN A 235 9.51 -25.21 7.77
C GLN A 235 10.55 -26.08 7.06
N THR A 236 10.18 -27.21 6.48
CA THR A 236 11.17 -28.22 6.07
C THR A 236 11.18 -28.58 4.59
N THR A 237 10.12 -28.34 3.82
CA THR A 237 10.02 -28.91 2.47
C THR A 237 9.87 -27.90 1.34
N GLU A 238 9.27 -26.73 1.58
CA GLU A 238 8.92 -25.78 0.50
C GLU A 238 9.15 -24.32 0.94
N PRO A 239 10.40 -23.82 0.98
CA PRO A 239 10.66 -22.45 1.38
C PRO A 239 10.05 -21.45 0.38
N PRO A 240 9.43 -20.37 0.86
CA PRO A 240 8.92 -19.32 -0.02
C PRO A 240 10.08 -18.49 -0.56
N THR A 241 9.98 -18.06 -1.83
CA THR A 241 11.02 -17.27 -2.49
C THR A 241 10.47 -16.04 -3.17
N ILE A 242 11.29 -14.98 -3.22
CA ILE A 242 11.04 -13.78 -4.03
C ILE A 242 12.26 -13.58 -4.93
N GLY A 243 12.09 -13.91 -6.21
CA GLY A 243 13.05 -13.59 -7.27
C GLY A 243 12.85 -12.16 -7.78
N TYR A 244 13.87 -11.61 -8.43
CA TYR A 244 13.78 -10.31 -9.09
C TYR A 244 14.29 -10.44 -10.52
N GLU A 245 13.39 -10.26 -11.48
CA GLU A 245 13.70 -10.25 -12.90
C GLU A 245 14.00 -8.82 -13.33
N THR A 246 15.26 -8.58 -13.68
CA THR A 246 15.75 -7.26 -14.08
C THR A 246 16.61 -7.36 -15.35
N GLN A 247 16.57 -6.32 -16.17
CA GLN A 247 17.44 -6.17 -17.33
C GLN A 247 18.84 -5.66 -16.95
N PHE A 248 19.07 -5.34 -15.66
CA PHE A 248 20.27 -4.67 -15.16
C PHE A 248 20.97 -5.55 -14.11
N GLY A 249 22.05 -6.21 -14.52
CA GLY A 249 22.85 -7.10 -13.68
C GLY A 249 24.34 -6.92 -13.92
N GLU A 250 25.16 -7.70 -13.23
CA GLU A 250 26.60 -7.76 -13.51
C GLU A 250 26.85 -8.24 -14.93
N GLY A 251 27.72 -7.55 -15.66
CA GLY A 251 28.08 -7.89 -17.04
C GLY A 251 27.02 -7.53 -18.09
N THR A 252 25.88 -6.94 -17.70
CA THR A 252 24.93 -6.39 -18.68
C THR A 252 25.33 -4.99 -19.12
N PRO A 253 25.01 -4.56 -20.37
CA PRO A 253 25.18 -3.18 -20.79
C PRO A 253 24.42 -2.21 -19.88
N THR A 254 24.90 -0.98 -19.78
CA THR A 254 24.26 0.09 -19.02
C THR A 254 22.86 0.40 -19.55
N MET A 255 22.01 1.05 -18.75
CA MET A 255 20.69 1.46 -19.19
C MET A 255 20.74 2.37 -20.41
N ALA A 256 21.72 3.28 -20.48
CA ALA A 256 21.97 4.17 -21.63
C ALA A 256 22.26 3.37 -22.91
N GLU A 257 23.21 2.41 -22.84
CA GLU A 257 23.57 1.56 -23.98
C GLU A 257 22.39 0.71 -24.44
N GLN A 258 21.62 0.14 -23.50
CA GLN A 258 20.45 -0.65 -23.84
C GLN A 258 19.34 0.18 -24.49
N LEU A 259 19.05 1.40 -24.00
CA LEU A 259 18.07 2.31 -24.60
C LEU A 259 18.49 2.66 -26.05
N LYS A 260 19.74 3.02 -26.26
CA LYS A 260 20.27 3.35 -27.59
C LYS A 260 20.22 2.14 -28.56
N ALA A 261 20.59 0.97 -28.09
CA ALA A 261 20.56 -0.26 -28.90
C ALA A 261 19.13 -0.66 -29.32
N ASN A 262 18.10 -0.21 -28.54
CA ASN A 262 16.69 -0.57 -28.80
C ASN A 262 15.91 0.52 -29.56
N TYR A 263 16.50 1.61 -30.03
CA TYR A 263 15.78 2.69 -30.73
C TYR A 263 14.87 2.21 -31.85
N ARG A 264 15.35 1.36 -32.74
CA ARG A 264 14.55 0.83 -33.87
C ARG A 264 13.37 0.00 -33.38
N ARG A 265 13.60 -0.83 -32.37
CA ARG A 265 12.56 -1.68 -31.78
C ARG A 265 11.49 -0.82 -31.06
N ASP A 266 11.94 0.14 -30.26
CA ASP A 266 11.05 1.03 -29.53
C ASP A 266 10.20 1.89 -30.48
N ALA A 267 10.80 2.39 -31.56
CA ALA A 267 10.08 3.14 -32.59
C ALA A 267 9.02 2.29 -33.30
N GLN A 268 9.33 1.02 -33.61
CA GLN A 268 8.35 0.09 -34.21
C GLN A 268 7.20 -0.24 -33.26
N LEU A 269 7.52 -0.45 -31.97
CA LEU A 269 6.54 -0.80 -30.93
C LEU A 269 5.81 0.42 -30.36
N GLN A 270 6.28 1.63 -30.64
CA GLN A 270 5.75 2.92 -30.14
C GLN A 270 5.79 3.04 -28.61
N TYR A 271 6.66 2.31 -27.94
CA TYR A 271 6.90 2.40 -26.50
C TYR A 271 8.29 1.92 -26.12
N THR A 272 8.75 2.37 -24.98
CA THR A 272 10.06 2.03 -24.39
C THR A 272 10.07 0.60 -23.88
N THR A 273 11.06 -0.20 -24.30
CA THR A 273 11.21 -1.62 -23.92
C THR A 273 12.25 -1.86 -22.82
N ILE A 274 13.04 -0.88 -22.48
CA ILE A 274 14.14 -0.94 -21.49
C ILE A 274 13.85 -0.03 -20.31
N GLY A 275 14.02 -0.55 -19.09
CA GLY A 275 13.92 0.24 -17.87
C GLY A 275 13.15 -0.45 -16.73
N PRO A 276 13.14 0.15 -15.51
CA PRO A 276 12.51 -0.42 -14.31
C PRO A 276 11.00 -0.67 -14.46
N HIS A 277 10.34 -0.07 -15.41
CA HIS A 277 8.92 -0.33 -15.74
C HIS A 277 8.71 -1.70 -16.45
N LYS A 278 9.78 -2.41 -16.82
CA LYS A 278 9.74 -3.76 -17.41
C LYS A 278 10.15 -4.86 -16.44
N GLU A 279 10.64 -4.51 -15.28
CA GLU A 279 11.07 -5.48 -14.26
C GLU A 279 9.89 -6.21 -13.63
N ASP A 280 10.15 -7.37 -13.02
CA ASP A 280 9.13 -8.17 -12.34
C ASP A 280 9.68 -8.82 -11.07
N LEU A 281 8.76 -9.19 -10.17
CA LEU A 281 9.02 -10.09 -9.04
C LEU A 281 8.52 -11.50 -9.39
N GLN A 282 9.33 -12.49 -9.09
CA GLN A 282 8.97 -13.89 -9.22
C GLN A 282 8.70 -14.48 -7.84
N PHE A 283 7.47 -14.91 -7.60
CA PHE A 283 7.06 -15.55 -6.36
C PHE A 283 7.08 -17.06 -6.50
N GLY A 284 7.81 -17.74 -5.61
CA GLY A 284 7.97 -19.19 -5.61
C GLY A 284 7.63 -19.81 -4.25
N ILE A 285 7.29 -21.11 -4.29
CA ILE A 285 7.16 -22.00 -3.13
C ILE A 285 7.94 -23.26 -3.49
N GLY A 286 9.05 -23.54 -2.78
CA GLY A 286 10.01 -24.53 -3.20
C GLY A 286 10.60 -24.18 -4.57
N GLU A 287 10.62 -25.15 -5.48
CA GLU A 287 11.10 -24.98 -6.87
C GLU A 287 10.02 -24.47 -7.83
N PHE A 288 8.79 -24.26 -7.37
CA PHE A 288 7.65 -23.97 -8.24
C PHE A 288 7.17 -22.53 -8.12
N ALA A 289 6.65 -21.99 -9.23
CA ALA A 289 6.00 -20.69 -9.24
C ALA A 289 4.71 -20.71 -8.40
N ALA A 290 4.60 -19.82 -7.40
CA ALA A 290 3.44 -19.73 -6.48
C ALA A 290 2.11 -19.58 -7.22
N LYS A 291 2.10 -18.91 -8.38
CA LYS A 291 0.92 -18.73 -9.24
C LYS A 291 0.33 -20.03 -9.77
N ARG A 292 1.17 -21.01 -10.10
CA ARG A 292 0.74 -22.23 -10.82
C ARG A 292 0.53 -23.41 -9.87
N PHE A 293 1.33 -23.52 -8.84
CA PHE A 293 1.44 -24.73 -8.02
C PHE A 293 1.02 -24.52 -6.57
N GLY A 294 0.94 -23.27 -6.10
CA GLY A 294 0.47 -22.99 -4.75
C GLY A 294 -1.03 -23.31 -4.61
N SER A 295 -1.40 -24.11 -3.59
CA SER A 295 -2.79 -24.26 -3.18
C SER A 295 -3.39 -22.90 -2.77
N GLN A 296 -4.72 -22.77 -2.75
CA GLN A 296 -5.37 -21.52 -2.32
C GLN A 296 -4.94 -21.10 -0.91
N GLY A 297 -4.77 -22.08 0.00
CA GLY A 297 -4.27 -21.84 1.36
C GLY A 297 -2.82 -21.34 1.37
N GLN A 298 -1.93 -21.96 0.58
CA GLN A 298 -0.53 -21.53 0.45
C GLN A 298 -0.43 -20.13 -0.14
N GLN A 299 -1.20 -19.81 -1.19
CA GLN A 299 -1.23 -18.47 -1.78
C GLN A 299 -1.71 -17.41 -0.78
N LYS A 300 -2.70 -17.73 0.06
CA LYS A 300 -3.18 -16.84 1.11
C LYS A 300 -2.14 -16.63 2.20
N THR A 301 -1.50 -17.70 2.67
CA THR A 301 -0.37 -17.61 3.61
C THR A 301 0.78 -16.77 3.05
N PHE A 302 1.12 -16.99 1.78
CA PHE A 302 2.14 -16.21 1.06
C PHE A 302 1.79 -14.71 1.04
N LEU A 303 0.54 -14.39 0.72
CA LEU A 303 0.05 -13.02 0.69
C LEU A 303 0.10 -12.35 2.07
N LEU A 304 -0.40 -13.04 3.10
CA LEU A 304 -0.35 -12.52 4.47
C LEU A 304 1.09 -12.29 4.92
N ALA A 305 2.00 -13.23 4.63
CA ALA A 305 3.41 -13.09 4.94
C ALA A 305 4.05 -11.87 4.24
N LEU A 306 3.72 -11.63 2.96
CA LEU A 306 4.16 -10.42 2.24
C LEU A 306 3.70 -9.14 2.93
N LYS A 307 2.44 -9.09 3.36
CA LYS A 307 1.86 -7.89 3.99
C LYS A 307 2.38 -7.65 5.41
N LEU A 308 2.61 -8.71 6.19
CA LEU A 308 3.21 -8.58 7.52
C LEU A 308 4.71 -8.22 7.42
N ALA A 309 5.42 -8.73 6.42
CA ALA A 309 6.78 -8.29 6.11
C ALA A 309 6.82 -6.82 5.68
N GLN A 310 5.84 -6.38 4.88
CA GLN A 310 5.66 -4.97 4.52
C GLN A 310 5.50 -4.10 5.77
N PHE A 311 4.68 -4.53 6.72
CA PHE A 311 4.49 -3.81 7.98
C PHE A 311 5.81 -3.66 8.74
N GLU A 312 6.55 -4.76 8.93
CA GLU A 312 7.81 -4.74 9.68
C GLU A 312 8.89 -3.91 8.97
N TYR A 313 8.98 -4.00 7.65
CA TYR A 313 9.90 -3.18 6.86
C TYR A 313 9.63 -1.68 7.05
N ILE A 314 8.37 -1.26 6.91
CA ILE A 314 7.98 0.14 7.09
C ILE A 314 8.27 0.60 8.53
N TYR A 315 7.94 -0.23 9.53
CA TYR A 315 8.22 0.08 10.93
C TYR A 315 9.71 0.24 11.22
N ALA A 316 10.55 -0.65 10.67
CA ALA A 316 12.00 -0.60 10.86
C ALA A 316 12.61 0.71 10.31
N HIS A 317 12.09 1.22 9.18
CA HIS A 317 12.62 2.42 8.52
C HIS A 317 12.04 3.73 9.08
N LEU A 318 10.78 3.75 9.48
CA LEU A 318 10.13 4.96 9.98
C LEU A 318 10.15 5.11 11.50
N GLY A 319 10.44 4.02 12.25
CA GLY A 319 10.32 3.98 13.71
C GLY A 319 8.88 4.16 14.23
N SER A 320 7.91 4.20 13.33
CA SER A 320 6.48 4.34 13.59
C SER A 320 5.73 3.13 13.08
N LYS A 321 4.96 2.48 13.95
CA LYS A 321 4.14 1.33 13.56
C LYS A 321 3.07 1.76 12.56
N PRO A 322 2.97 1.12 11.38
CA PRO A 322 1.89 1.37 10.44
C PRO A 322 0.52 1.03 11.04
N ILE A 323 -0.53 1.67 10.55
CA ILE A 323 -1.91 1.21 10.75
C ILE A 323 -2.12 -0.01 9.84
N LEU A 324 -2.65 -1.11 10.39
CA LEU A 324 -2.90 -2.34 9.65
C LEU A 324 -4.40 -2.49 9.37
N LEU A 325 -4.77 -2.58 8.10
CA LEU A 325 -6.15 -2.80 7.66
C LEU A 325 -6.28 -4.23 7.10
N LEU A 326 -7.17 -5.02 7.66
CA LEU A 326 -7.45 -6.40 7.28
C LEU A 326 -8.91 -6.49 6.78
N ASP A 327 -9.10 -6.42 5.45
CA ASP A 327 -10.43 -6.46 4.84
C ASP A 327 -10.78 -7.87 4.41
N ASP A 328 -11.77 -8.46 5.09
CA ASP A 328 -12.36 -9.79 4.80
C ASP A 328 -11.29 -10.89 4.59
N VAL A 329 -10.22 -10.83 5.43
CA VAL A 329 -9.07 -11.75 5.30
C VAL A 329 -9.35 -13.14 5.84
N PHE A 330 -10.39 -13.31 6.67
CA PHE A 330 -10.69 -14.56 7.35
C PHE A 330 -11.50 -15.55 6.51
N ASP A 331 -12.03 -15.10 5.38
CA ASP A 331 -12.70 -16.01 4.43
C ASP A 331 -11.75 -17.13 4.00
N LYS A 332 -12.23 -18.39 4.10
CA LYS A 332 -11.46 -19.61 3.76
C LYS A 332 -10.23 -19.91 4.65
N LEU A 333 -10.08 -19.25 5.81
CA LEU A 333 -9.16 -19.67 6.85
C LEU A 333 -9.92 -20.48 7.90
N ASP A 334 -9.27 -21.53 8.45
CA ASP A 334 -9.78 -22.25 9.61
C ASP A 334 -9.69 -21.38 10.88
N MET A 335 -10.50 -21.73 11.89
CA MET A 335 -10.57 -20.96 13.14
C MET A 335 -9.23 -20.86 13.86
N GLN A 336 -8.40 -21.88 13.79
CA GLN A 336 -7.08 -21.89 14.46
C GLN A 336 -6.16 -20.83 13.83
N ARG A 337 -6.11 -20.73 12.50
CA ARG A 337 -5.32 -19.73 11.77
C ARG A 337 -5.87 -18.32 11.98
N VAL A 338 -7.21 -18.17 12.02
CA VAL A 338 -7.83 -16.88 12.33
C VAL A 338 -7.42 -16.42 13.73
N SER A 339 -7.55 -17.28 14.75
CA SER A 339 -7.13 -16.96 16.12
C SER A 339 -5.66 -16.59 16.20
N GLN A 340 -4.78 -17.38 15.57
CA GLN A 340 -3.33 -17.10 15.52
C GLN A 340 -3.05 -15.74 14.88
N LEU A 341 -3.71 -15.40 13.77
CA LEU A 341 -3.53 -14.12 13.09
C LEU A 341 -3.99 -12.95 13.96
N VAL A 342 -5.19 -13.03 14.56
CA VAL A 342 -5.74 -11.96 15.41
C VAL A 342 -4.86 -11.73 16.64
N LEU A 343 -4.46 -12.82 17.33
CA LEU A 343 -3.55 -12.73 18.47
C LEU A 343 -2.18 -12.17 18.08
N LEU A 344 -1.67 -12.54 16.92
CA LEU A 344 -0.40 -12.02 16.40
C LEU A 344 -0.50 -10.52 16.16
N VAL A 345 -1.53 -10.06 15.38
CA VAL A 345 -1.63 -8.65 15.00
C VAL A 345 -2.11 -7.75 16.15
N GLY A 346 -2.81 -8.30 17.13
CA GLY A 346 -3.22 -7.59 18.34
C GLY A 346 -2.13 -7.49 19.41
N SER A 347 -0.99 -8.15 19.21
CA SER A 347 0.15 -8.06 20.14
C SER A 347 0.83 -6.68 20.07
N ASP A 348 1.62 -6.34 21.10
CA ASP A 348 2.42 -5.10 21.16
C ASP A 348 3.39 -4.92 19.98
N ARG A 349 3.61 -5.96 19.20
CA ARG A 349 4.45 -5.92 17.99
C ARG A 349 3.83 -5.05 16.91
N PHE A 350 2.49 -5.13 16.76
CA PHE A 350 1.74 -4.34 15.80
C PHE A 350 1.23 -3.04 16.45
N GLY A 351 0.79 -2.10 15.63
CA GLY A 351 0.16 -0.87 16.07
C GLY A 351 -1.36 -1.01 16.11
N GLN A 352 -2.06 0.02 15.66
CA GLN A 352 -3.50 -0.03 15.51
C GLN A 352 -3.91 -0.91 14.34
N VAL A 353 -4.89 -1.77 14.57
CA VAL A 353 -5.40 -2.74 13.59
C VAL A 353 -6.89 -2.55 13.38
N PHE A 354 -7.33 -2.57 12.13
CA PHE A 354 -8.74 -2.61 11.76
C PHE A 354 -9.01 -3.91 11.02
N ILE A 355 -10.04 -4.63 11.47
CA ILE A 355 -10.41 -5.93 10.93
C ILE A 355 -11.87 -5.86 10.49
N THR A 356 -12.20 -6.32 9.29
CA THR A 356 -13.58 -6.52 8.87
C THR A 356 -13.93 -8.02 8.86
N ASP A 357 -15.11 -8.37 9.33
CA ASP A 357 -15.64 -9.74 9.24
C ASP A 357 -17.15 -9.71 8.96
N THR A 358 -17.61 -10.77 8.31
CA THR A 358 -19.04 -11.02 8.08
C THR A 358 -19.66 -11.89 9.17
N GLN A 359 -18.86 -12.65 9.91
CA GLN A 359 -19.31 -13.58 10.96
C GLN A 359 -19.16 -12.96 12.34
N GLN A 360 -20.28 -12.60 12.92
CA GLN A 360 -20.37 -11.83 14.16
C GLN A 360 -19.70 -12.51 15.37
N GLY A 361 -19.91 -13.79 15.60
CA GLY A 361 -19.35 -14.51 16.76
C GLY A 361 -17.88 -14.94 16.63
N ARG A 362 -17.27 -14.83 15.43
CA ARG A 362 -15.92 -15.33 15.19
C ARG A 362 -14.88 -14.52 15.94
N VAL A 363 -14.94 -13.22 15.81
CA VAL A 363 -13.97 -12.29 16.42
C VAL A 363 -14.19 -12.17 17.91
N GLU A 364 -15.45 -12.15 18.35
CA GLU A 364 -15.83 -12.14 19.78
C GLU A 364 -15.23 -13.32 20.54
N SER A 365 -15.35 -14.53 19.99
CA SER A 365 -14.78 -15.75 20.62
C SER A 365 -13.26 -15.72 20.75
N ILE A 366 -12.56 -14.95 19.93
CA ILE A 366 -11.09 -14.80 20.02
C ILE A 366 -10.73 -13.82 21.15
N PHE A 367 -11.48 -12.72 21.28
CA PHE A 367 -11.22 -11.75 22.36
C PHE A 367 -11.62 -12.28 23.73
N GLU A 368 -12.61 -13.16 23.83
CA GLU A 368 -12.88 -13.91 25.06
C GLU A 368 -11.68 -14.72 25.56
N GLN A 369 -10.86 -15.22 24.64
CA GLN A 369 -9.62 -15.95 24.97
C GLN A 369 -8.42 -15.01 25.26
N ALA A 370 -8.52 -13.72 24.93
CA ALA A 370 -7.47 -12.73 25.16
C ALA A 370 -8.07 -11.41 25.74
N PRO A 371 -8.67 -11.46 26.94
CA PRO A 371 -9.40 -10.33 27.54
C PRO A 371 -8.50 -9.11 27.81
N GLU A 372 -7.20 -9.32 27.99
CA GLU A 372 -6.24 -8.25 28.22
C GLU A 372 -5.93 -7.40 26.97
N MET A 373 -6.36 -7.87 25.78
CA MET A 373 -6.11 -7.16 24.53
C MET A 373 -7.11 -6.01 24.36
N PRO A 374 -6.67 -4.74 24.32
CA PRO A 374 -7.59 -3.61 24.11
C PRO A 374 -8.26 -3.71 22.73
N HIS A 375 -9.56 -3.77 22.69
CA HIS A 375 -10.31 -3.87 21.43
C HIS A 375 -11.62 -3.09 21.50
N LYS A 376 -12.19 -2.77 20.32
CA LYS A 376 -13.56 -2.30 20.14
C LYS A 376 -14.22 -3.08 19.01
N ILE A 377 -15.47 -3.45 19.20
CA ILE A 377 -16.29 -4.11 18.19
C ILE A 377 -17.38 -3.12 17.74
N PHE A 378 -17.50 -2.96 16.44
CA PHE A 378 -18.46 -2.08 15.80
C PHE A 378 -19.38 -2.92 14.92
N ARG A 379 -20.67 -2.81 15.14
CA ARG A 379 -21.69 -3.33 14.21
C ARG A 379 -21.95 -2.30 13.13
N THR A 380 -21.84 -2.74 11.90
CA THR A 380 -22.14 -1.91 10.74
C THR A 380 -23.48 -2.32 10.15
N GLU A 381 -24.46 -1.43 10.17
CA GLU A 381 -25.77 -1.63 9.57
C GLU A 381 -26.16 -0.38 8.79
N ASN A 382 -26.51 -0.52 7.51
CA ASN A 382 -27.01 0.57 6.63
C ASN A 382 -26.14 1.85 6.62
N GLY A 383 -24.83 1.74 6.77
CA GLY A 383 -23.92 2.89 6.83
C GLY A 383 -23.82 3.54 8.22
N GLU A 384 -24.44 2.99 9.24
CA GLU A 384 -24.26 3.38 10.63
C GLU A 384 -23.28 2.42 11.33
N LEU A 385 -22.39 2.96 12.18
CA LEU A 385 -21.57 2.18 13.10
C LEU A 385 -22.13 2.30 14.51
N ARG A 386 -22.36 1.17 15.15
CA ARG A 386 -22.75 1.10 16.57
C ARG A 386 -21.69 0.34 17.34
N THR A 387 -21.18 0.93 18.41
CA THR A 387 -20.23 0.24 19.31
C THR A 387 -20.97 -0.79 20.14
N GLU A 388 -20.47 -2.01 20.18
CA GLU A 388 -20.87 -3.00 21.19
C GLU A 388 -19.96 -2.82 22.41
N ASN A 389 -20.58 -2.62 23.57
CA ASN A 389 -19.90 -2.54 24.88
C ASN A 389 -19.59 -3.94 25.40
#